data_52a3d36aa5fa775cfac2176e65728655
#
_entry.id   52a3d36aa5fa775cfac2176e65728655
#
_cell.length_a   1.000
_cell.length_b   1.000
_cell.length_c   1.000
_cell.angle_alpha   90.00
_cell.angle_beta   90.00
_cell.angle_gamma   90.00
#
_symmetry.space_group_name_H-M   'P 1'
#
loop_
_entity.id
_entity.type
_entity.pdbx_description
1 polymer ?
#
loop_
_entity_poly.entity_id
_entity_poly.type
_entity_poly.pdbx_seq_one_letter_code
_entity_poly.pdbx_strand_id
1 'polypeptide(L)' 'MTKFPKQLKIGGHIIKVKFVEFDDDRCGEFDTDKNEISICKNLAQSQKEVTLLHEIIHALNSTLDAD' A
#
# COMPACT_ATOMS: atom_id res chain seq x y z
N MET A 1 -0.39 12.43 -16.16
CA MET A 1 0.41 11.36 -15.55
C MET A 1 0.13 11.31 -14.05
N THR A 2 -0.21 10.15 -13.55
CA THR A 2 -0.57 9.98 -12.16
C THR A 2 0.68 9.78 -11.31
N LYS A 3 0.79 10.56 -10.24
CA LYS A 3 1.86 10.36 -9.27
C LYS A 3 1.31 9.64 -8.07
N PHE A 4 2.07 8.67 -7.58
CA PHE A 4 1.71 7.98 -6.36
C PHE A 4 2.18 8.78 -5.16
N PRO A 5 1.37 8.85 -4.09
CA PRO A 5 1.83 9.51 -2.87
C PRO A 5 2.92 8.67 -2.22
N LYS A 6 3.85 9.34 -1.55
CA LYS A 6 4.89 8.66 -0.79
C LYS A 6 4.39 8.24 0.57
N GLN A 7 3.32 8.84 1.03
CA GLN A 7 2.70 8.49 2.29
C GLN A 7 1.25 8.92 2.27
N LEU A 8 0.45 8.26 3.11
CA LEU A 8 -0.97 8.52 3.23
C LEU A 8 -1.31 8.67 4.70
N LYS A 9 -2.27 9.53 4.99
CA LYS A 9 -2.77 9.67 6.37
C LYS A 9 -4.12 9.00 6.45
N ILE A 10 -4.20 7.92 7.21
CA ILE A 10 -5.41 7.12 7.35
C ILE A 10 -5.71 6.95 8.82
N GLY A 11 -6.87 7.45 9.26
CA GLY A 11 -7.31 7.27 10.63
C GLY A 11 -6.33 7.77 11.67
N GLY A 12 -5.62 8.85 11.39
CA GLY A 12 -4.63 9.39 12.30
C GLY A 12 -3.25 8.75 12.19
N HIS A 13 -3.12 7.74 11.35
CA HIS A 13 -1.84 7.05 11.12
C HIS A 13 -1.24 7.49 9.79
N ILE A 14 0.07 7.59 9.76
CA ILE A 14 0.79 7.89 8.52
C ILE A 14 1.29 6.57 7.96
N ILE A 15 0.81 6.24 6.76
CA ILE A 15 1.16 5.00 6.07
C ILE A 15 2.13 5.36 4.94
N LYS A 16 3.30 4.75 4.96
CA LYS A 16 4.29 4.99 3.92
C LYS A 16 4.02 4.08 2.73
N VAL A 17 4.24 4.60 1.54
CA VAL A 17 4.06 3.83 0.30
C VAL A 17 5.42 3.73 -0.38
N LYS A 18 5.82 2.50 -0.73
CA LYS A 18 7.09 2.29 -1.41
C LYS A 18 6.94 1.25 -2.50
N PHE A 19 7.85 1.29 -3.46
CA PHE A 19 7.86 0.35 -4.57
C PHE A 19 9.08 -0.53 -4.43
N VAL A 20 8.88 -1.85 -4.50
CA VAL A 20 9.95 -2.82 -4.27
C VAL A 20 9.82 -3.96 -5.26
N GLU A 21 10.85 -4.79 -5.33
CA GLU A 21 10.76 -6.06 -6.04
C GLU A 21 10.44 -7.16 -5.06
N PHE A 22 9.45 -7.98 -5.43
CA PHE A 22 9.14 -9.17 -4.65
C PHE A 22 9.75 -10.38 -5.33
N ASP A 23 10.19 -11.34 -4.52
CA ASP A 23 10.77 -12.58 -5.04
C ASP A 23 9.70 -13.55 -5.54
N ASP A 24 8.45 -13.29 -5.22
CA ASP A 24 7.35 -14.16 -5.63
C ASP A 24 6.35 -13.35 -6.46
N ASP A 25 5.15 -13.91 -6.65
CA ASP A 25 4.15 -13.34 -7.53
C ASP A 25 3.26 -12.29 -6.86
N ARG A 26 3.55 -11.90 -5.64
CA ARG A 26 2.68 -10.93 -4.99
C ARG A 26 2.82 -9.55 -5.65
N CYS A 27 1.72 -8.82 -5.67
CA CYS A 27 1.70 -7.48 -6.26
C CYS A 27 1.93 -6.40 -5.22
N GLY A 28 1.61 -6.68 -3.96
CA GLY A 28 1.79 -5.71 -2.90
C GLY A 28 1.55 -6.34 -1.54
N GLU A 29 1.88 -5.59 -0.49
CA GLU A 29 1.58 -6.03 0.87
C GLU A 29 1.50 -4.83 1.79
N PHE A 30 0.81 -5.00 2.90
CA PHE A 30 0.70 -3.99 3.94
C PHE A 30 1.33 -4.53 5.22
N ASP A 31 2.30 -3.79 5.74
CA ASP A 31 2.99 -4.14 6.96
C ASP A 31 2.37 -3.35 8.11
N THR A 32 1.63 -4.02 8.98
CA THR A 32 0.94 -3.37 10.08
C THR A 32 1.90 -2.85 11.15
N ASP A 33 3.04 -3.53 11.31
CA ASP A 33 4.00 -3.12 12.33
C ASP A 33 4.70 -1.81 11.97
N LYS A 34 4.96 -1.62 10.69
CA LYS A 34 5.67 -0.45 10.20
C LYS A 34 4.77 0.59 9.57
N ASN A 35 3.48 0.26 9.39
CA ASN A 35 2.54 1.11 8.67
C ASN A 35 3.07 1.45 7.28
N GLU A 36 3.45 0.40 6.54
CA GLU A 36 3.99 0.56 5.20
C GLU A 36 3.21 -0.26 4.20
N ILE A 37 2.99 0.33 3.03
CA ILE A 37 2.45 -0.37 1.88
C ILE A 37 3.58 -0.56 0.89
N SER A 38 3.82 -1.81 0.48
CA SER A 38 4.83 -2.13 -0.52
C SER A 38 4.12 -2.57 -1.78
N ILE A 39 4.53 -2.03 -2.93
CA ILE A 39 3.91 -2.34 -4.22
C ILE A 39 5.01 -2.79 -5.17
N CYS A 40 4.74 -3.83 -5.94
CA CYS A 40 5.69 -4.35 -6.90
C CYS A 40 5.99 -3.28 -7.96
N LYS A 41 7.25 -2.90 -8.08
CA LYS A 41 7.64 -1.81 -8.97
C LYS A 41 7.57 -2.18 -10.44
N ASN A 42 7.47 -3.46 -10.74
CA ASN A 42 7.45 -3.94 -12.12
C ASN A 42 6.06 -4.02 -12.73
N LEU A 43 5.03 -3.65 -11.98
CA LEU A 43 3.67 -3.67 -12.47
C LEU A 43 3.43 -2.53 -13.45
N ALA A 44 2.46 -2.72 -14.36
CA ALA A 44 1.98 -1.62 -15.18
C ALA A 44 1.33 -0.55 -14.30
N GLN A 45 1.29 0.69 -14.81
CA GLN A 45 0.77 1.82 -14.04
C GLN A 45 -0.63 1.55 -13.50
N SER A 46 -1.52 1.03 -14.35
CA SER A 46 -2.89 0.76 -13.92
C SER A 46 -2.95 -0.29 -12.82
N GLN A 47 -2.09 -1.30 -12.90
CA GLN A 47 -2.05 -2.33 -11.87
C GLN A 47 -1.48 -1.81 -10.57
N LYS A 48 -0.52 -0.89 -10.64
CA LYS A 48 -0.01 -0.24 -9.43
C LYS A 48 -1.12 0.52 -8.72
N GLU A 49 -1.96 1.21 -9.48
CA GLU A 49 -3.07 1.98 -8.90
C GLU A 49 -4.08 1.06 -8.22
N VAL A 50 -4.43 -0.03 -8.87
CA VAL A 50 -5.37 -1.00 -8.30
C VAL A 50 -4.78 -1.64 -7.06
N THR A 51 -3.50 -2.00 -7.11
CA THR A 51 -2.84 -2.63 -5.97
C THR A 51 -2.78 -1.66 -4.78
N LEU A 52 -2.44 -0.40 -5.03
CA LEU A 52 -2.42 0.59 -3.97
C LEU A 52 -3.79 0.74 -3.33
N LEU A 53 -4.84 0.83 -4.14
CA LEU A 53 -6.20 0.95 -3.62
C LEU A 53 -6.56 -0.27 -2.76
N HIS A 54 -6.18 -1.46 -3.21
CA HIS A 54 -6.44 -2.68 -2.46
C HIS A 54 -5.77 -2.65 -1.09
N GLU A 55 -4.51 -2.21 -1.05
CA GLU A 55 -3.79 -2.14 0.21
C GLU A 55 -4.32 -1.04 1.12
N ILE A 56 -4.82 0.05 0.55
CA ILE A 56 -5.47 1.10 1.34
C ILE A 56 -6.70 0.54 2.02
N ILE A 57 -7.48 -0.28 1.33
CA ILE A 57 -8.66 -0.91 1.92
C ILE A 57 -8.25 -1.80 3.09
N HIS A 58 -7.18 -2.56 2.96
CA HIS A 58 -6.67 -3.36 4.06
C HIS A 58 -6.24 -2.48 5.24
N ALA A 59 -5.57 -1.38 4.95
CA ALA A 59 -5.12 -0.47 5.99
C ALA A 59 -6.31 0.15 6.74
N LEU A 60 -7.36 0.53 6.01
CA LEU A 60 -8.56 1.08 6.62
C LEU A 60 -9.23 0.05 7.53
N ASN A 61 -9.37 -1.18 7.04
CA ASN A 61 -9.99 -2.23 7.83
C ASN A 61 -9.20 -2.52 9.10
N SER A 62 -7.88 -2.55 8.99
CA SER A 62 -7.01 -2.78 10.13
C SER A 62 -7.16 -1.66 11.16
N THR A 63 -7.23 -0.42 10.71
CA THR A 63 -7.39 0.73 11.59
C THR A 63 -8.75 0.72 12.29
N LEU A 64 -9.82 0.37 11.55
CA LEU A 64 -11.15 0.36 12.11
C LEU A 64 -11.37 -0.81 13.07
N ASP A 65 -10.66 -1.91 12.88
CA ASP A 65 -10.79 -3.08 13.71
C ASP A 65 -9.90 -3.02 14.96
N ALA A 66 -9.07 -2.02 15.07
CA ALA A 66 -8.12 -1.90 16.17
C ALA A 66 -8.76 -1.24 17.37
N ASP A 67 -9.60 -1.95 18.03
CA ASP A 67 -10.22 -1.44 19.27
C ASP A 67 -9.43 -1.84 20.49
#